data_714136631800d1c260bcda8d3220d26f
#
_entry.id   714136631800d1c260bcda8d3220d26f
#
_cell.length_a   1.000
_cell.length_b   1.000
_cell.length_c   1.000
_cell.angle_alpha   90.00
_cell.angle_beta   90.00
_cell.angle_gamma   90.00
#
_symmetry.space_group_name_H-M   'P 1'
#
loop_
_entity.id
_entity.type
_entity.pdbx_description
1 polymer ?
#
loop_
_entity_poly.entity_id
_entity_poly.type
_entity_poly.pdbx_seq_one_letter_code
_entity_poly.pdbx_strand_id
1 'polypeptide(L)'
;MAGNPTQFLMQRTAASLGMDWLFLTAEVPENRLSEAFQGIRALKFSGVAFLSPHQQSASLLVDSLTESALRSGHVRVARRDGDAWLGDDTLGMAIVELLSNEQAFFQPFRDALVRHEVSSGMDLQEKILVEKNPWGVLCTGLDWMAHLIRLARPDWSSRIYLWDAKSEEPLRVSSDQAEVSGHEANQPGGGSASPDADSTKCPCFTIFIIDSTSPPITAKQLGKIVGGEDEITAVFVHHNASWESAIQKLDVSRKHIYRSFDIAAAKAAVNFQFWTGQAPEFASIRDSLDEYCQW
;
A
#
# COMPACT_ATOMS: atom_id res chain seq x y z
N MET A 1 15.58 14.92 17.71
CA MET A 1 14.51 14.01 17.26
C MET A 1 14.11 14.45 15.86
N ALA A 2 14.36 13.64 14.83
CA ALA A 2 13.95 13.98 13.48
C ALA A 2 12.41 14.03 13.48
N GLY A 3 11.85 15.18 13.10
CA GLY A 3 10.40 15.37 12.95
C GLY A 3 9.87 14.60 11.74
N ASN A 4 8.69 14.97 11.27
CA ASN A 4 8.12 14.38 10.06
C ASN A 4 8.94 14.80 8.81
N PRO A 5 9.55 13.87 8.06
CA PRO A 5 10.38 14.19 6.91
C PRO A 5 9.59 14.73 5.71
N THR A 6 8.26 14.64 5.73
CA THR A 6 7.41 14.93 4.56
C THR A 6 7.66 16.33 3.99
N GLN A 7 7.72 17.36 4.83
CA GLN A 7 7.97 18.73 4.34
C GLN A 7 9.32 18.84 3.61
N PHE A 8 10.37 18.30 4.21
CA PHE A 8 11.72 18.30 3.63
C PHE A 8 11.74 17.59 2.28
N LEU A 9 11.19 16.36 2.23
CA LEU A 9 11.12 15.57 1.02
C LEU A 9 10.36 16.30 -0.09
N MET A 10 9.19 16.86 0.22
CA MET A 10 8.37 17.57 -0.76
C MET A 10 9.04 18.83 -1.30
N GLN A 11 9.69 19.61 -0.44
CA GLN A 11 10.43 20.81 -0.88
C GLN A 11 11.60 20.45 -1.78
N ARG A 12 12.37 19.42 -1.43
CA ARG A 12 13.50 18.94 -2.25
C ARG A 12 13.01 18.43 -3.61
N THR A 13 11.95 17.64 -3.61
CA THR A 13 11.32 17.08 -4.84
C THR A 13 10.82 18.22 -5.74
N ALA A 14 10.11 19.20 -5.20
CA ALA A 14 9.64 20.35 -5.97
C ALA A 14 10.82 21.15 -6.57
N ALA A 15 11.85 21.41 -5.79
CA ALA A 15 13.05 22.12 -6.25
C ALA A 15 13.78 21.35 -7.36
N SER A 16 13.92 20.03 -7.26
CA SER A 16 14.58 19.20 -8.29
C SER A 16 13.83 19.22 -9.63
N LEU A 17 12.52 19.43 -9.60
CA LEU A 17 11.67 19.55 -10.77
C LEU A 17 11.47 21.01 -11.25
N GLY A 18 12.20 21.96 -10.65
CA GLY A 18 12.11 23.39 -11.00
C GLY A 18 10.77 24.04 -10.61
N MET A 19 10.04 23.47 -9.65
CA MET A 19 8.75 23.97 -9.19
C MET A 19 8.95 24.92 -7.99
N ASP A 20 8.35 26.10 -8.08
CA ASP A 20 8.31 27.07 -6.96
C ASP A 20 7.12 26.76 -6.05
N TRP A 21 7.23 25.65 -5.30
CA TRP A 21 6.22 25.19 -4.37
C TRP A 21 6.72 25.29 -2.93
N LEU A 22 5.86 25.77 -2.05
CA LEU A 22 6.10 25.83 -0.62
C LEU A 22 5.28 24.75 0.10
N PHE A 23 5.95 23.96 0.92
CA PHE A 23 5.33 22.97 1.79
C PHE A 23 5.43 23.43 3.24
N LEU A 24 4.32 23.34 3.96
CA LEU A 24 4.24 23.72 5.37
C LEU A 24 3.73 22.52 6.17
N THR A 25 4.26 22.35 7.38
CA THR A 25 3.74 21.38 8.35
C THR A 25 3.06 22.15 9.48
N ALA A 26 1.86 21.74 9.84
CA ALA A 26 1.11 22.30 10.95
C ALA A 26 0.63 21.18 11.86
N GLU A 27 0.74 21.37 13.16
CA GLU A 27 0.12 20.50 14.16
C GLU A 27 -1.29 21.03 14.46
N VAL A 28 -2.29 20.18 14.29
CA VAL A 28 -3.69 20.54 14.45
C VAL A 28 -4.33 19.56 15.44
N PRO A 29 -4.94 20.03 16.53
CA PRO A 29 -5.74 19.19 17.42
C PRO A 29 -6.93 18.56 16.67
N GLU A 30 -7.30 17.32 16.99
CA GLU A 30 -8.37 16.59 16.30
C GLU A 30 -9.68 17.35 16.24
N ASN A 31 -10.06 17.97 17.34
CA ASN A 31 -11.30 18.76 17.46
C ASN A 31 -11.27 20.09 16.68
N ARG A 32 -10.10 20.49 16.12
CA ARG A 32 -9.91 21.71 15.33
C ARG A 32 -9.65 21.42 13.84
N LEU A 33 -9.71 20.17 13.42
CA LEU A 33 -9.38 19.81 12.04
C LEU A 33 -10.28 20.50 11.01
N SER A 34 -11.58 20.59 11.29
CA SER A 34 -12.54 21.26 10.41
C SER A 34 -12.21 22.74 10.21
N GLU A 35 -11.91 23.46 11.30
CA GLU A 35 -11.52 24.88 11.24
C GLU A 35 -10.22 25.06 10.46
N ALA A 36 -9.22 24.21 10.72
CA ALA A 36 -7.96 24.25 10.02
C ALA A 36 -8.14 24.03 8.51
N PHE A 37 -8.99 23.06 8.12
CA PHE A 37 -9.28 22.77 6.72
C PHE A 37 -10.03 23.93 6.04
N GLN A 38 -10.93 24.61 6.74
CA GLN A 38 -11.55 25.84 6.22
C GLN A 38 -10.50 26.94 5.99
N GLY A 39 -9.52 27.06 6.88
CA GLY A 39 -8.37 27.97 6.68
C GLY A 39 -7.55 27.62 5.42
N ILE A 40 -7.27 26.33 5.21
CA ILE A 40 -6.58 25.82 4.01
C ILE A 40 -7.37 26.16 2.73
N ARG A 41 -8.71 26.00 2.75
CA ARG A 41 -9.58 26.42 1.65
C ARG A 41 -9.51 27.92 1.39
N ALA A 42 -9.64 28.75 2.44
CA ALA A 42 -9.63 30.20 2.36
C ALA A 42 -8.30 30.75 1.84
N LEU A 43 -7.19 30.15 2.25
CA LEU A 43 -5.84 30.50 1.81
C LEU A 43 -5.48 29.94 0.42
N LYS A 44 -6.39 29.19 -0.19
CA LYS A 44 -6.24 28.61 -1.53
C LYS A 44 -5.02 27.69 -1.68
N PHE A 45 -4.73 26.89 -0.67
CA PHE A 45 -3.71 25.84 -0.79
C PHE A 45 -4.05 24.91 -1.96
N SER A 46 -3.02 24.37 -2.62
CA SER A 46 -3.19 23.45 -3.74
C SER A 46 -3.44 22.00 -3.29
N GLY A 47 -2.96 21.64 -2.10
CA GLY A 47 -3.14 20.32 -1.55
C GLY A 47 -2.82 20.25 -0.06
N VAL A 48 -3.16 19.13 0.54
CA VAL A 48 -2.88 18.82 1.95
C VAL A 48 -2.63 17.32 2.12
N ALA A 49 -1.71 16.96 3.02
CA ALA A 49 -1.54 15.60 3.51
C ALA A 49 -2.05 15.51 4.94
N PHE A 50 -2.84 14.49 5.20
CA PHE A 50 -3.34 14.18 6.54
C PHE A 50 -2.57 13.01 7.14
N LEU A 51 -2.01 13.23 8.32
CA LEU A 51 -1.36 12.19 9.09
C LEU A 51 -2.33 11.63 10.14
N SER A 52 -1.98 10.47 10.72
CA SER A 52 -2.74 9.94 11.86
C SER A 52 -2.71 10.97 13.01
N PRO A 53 -3.85 11.22 13.70
CA PRO A 53 -5.11 10.49 13.62
C PRO A 53 -6.15 11.06 12.64
N HIS A 54 -5.84 12.09 11.86
CA HIS A 54 -6.80 12.89 11.09
C HIS A 54 -7.40 12.21 9.85
N GLN A 55 -6.83 11.13 9.38
CA GLN A 55 -7.11 10.54 8.07
C GLN A 55 -8.58 10.11 7.88
N GLN A 56 -9.19 9.56 8.91
CA GLN A 56 -10.60 9.17 8.88
C GLN A 56 -11.52 10.40 8.89
N SER A 57 -11.27 11.36 9.78
CA SER A 57 -12.07 12.58 9.86
C SER A 57 -11.94 13.44 8.61
N ALA A 58 -10.80 13.40 7.92
CA ALA A 58 -10.57 14.14 6.69
C ALA A 58 -11.49 13.71 5.55
N SER A 59 -11.98 12.47 5.54
CA SER A 59 -12.95 11.98 4.53
C SER A 59 -14.27 12.73 4.57
N LEU A 60 -14.64 13.32 5.71
CA LEU A 60 -15.84 14.09 5.89
C LEU A 60 -15.68 15.58 5.50
N LEU A 61 -14.47 16.03 5.22
CA LEU A 61 -14.15 17.46 4.97
C LEU A 61 -13.95 17.77 3.49
N VAL A 62 -13.64 16.78 2.67
CA VAL A 62 -13.44 16.92 1.22
C VAL A 62 -14.77 16.82 0.48
N ASP A 63 -14.81 17.36 -0.74
CA ASP A 63 -16.05 17.41 -1.52
C ASP A 63 -16.30 16.12 -2.32
N SER A 64 -15.24 15.39 -2.62
CA SER A 64 -15.30 14.10 -3.32
C SER A 64 -14.16 13.17 -2.90
N LEU A 65 -14.37 11.89 -3.07
CA LEU A 65 -13.42 10.83 -2.71
C LEU A 65 -13.11 9.98 -3.94
N THR A 66 -11.86 9.56 -4.06
CA THR A 66 -11.48 8.49 -4.98
C THR A 66 -12.04 7.15 -4.51
N GLU A 67 -12.02 6.15 -5.39
CA GLU A 67 -12.42 4.79 -5.01
C GLU A 67 -11.56 4.23 -3.88
N SER A 68 -10.26 4.53 -3.86
CA SER A 68 -9.35 4.13 -2.77
C SER A 68 -9.79 4.69 -1.43
N ALA A 69 -10.09 6.00 -1.38
CA ALA A 69 -10.55 6.66 -0.17
C ALA A 69 -11.94 6.18 0.29
N LEU A 70 -12.85 5.94 -0.65
CA LEU A 70 -14.17 5.37 -0.35
C LEU A 70 -14.07 3.99 0.30
N ARG A 71 -13.18 3.13 -0.21
CA ARG A 71 -13.03 1.76 0.30
C ARG A 71 -12.30 1.69 1.64
N SER A 72 -11.27 2.51 1.83
CA SER A 72 -10.51 2.52 3.08
C SER A 72 -11.19 3.31 4.20
N GLY A 73 -12.08 4.24 3.86
CA GLY A 73 -12.63 5.22 4.79
C GLY A 73 -11.61 6.26 5.25
N HIS A 74 -10.46 6.37 4.57
CA HIS A 74 -9.38 7.27 4.94
C HIS A 74 -9.03 8.22 3.80
N VAL A 75 -8.73 9.47 4.11
CA VAL A 75 -8.09 10.43 3.21
C VAL A 75 -6.71 10.74 3.73
N ARG A 76 -5.69 10.33 3.00
CA ARG A 76 -4.28 10.60 3.34
C ARG A 76 -3.78 11.86 2.67
N VAL A 77 -4.35 12.17 1.51
CA VAL A 77 -4.05 13.38 0.76
C VAL A 77 -5.33 13.95 0.18
N ALA A 78 -5.35 15.27 0.02
CA ALA A 78 -6.37 15.91 -0.79
C ALA A 78 -5.72 16.97 -1.68
N ARG A 79 -6.30 17.17 -2.87
CA ARG A 79 -5.92 18.24 -3.79
C ARG A 79 -7.11 19.12 -4.10
N ARG A 80 -6.82 20.37 -4.37
CA ARG A 80 -7.82 21.32 -4.85
C ARG A 80 -8.00 21.12 -6.37
N ASP A 81 -9.26 21.04 -6.79
CA ASP A 81 -9.68 21.03 -8.20
C ASP A 81 -10.73 22.14 -8.38
N GLY A 82 -10.30 23.29 -8.90
CA GLY A 82 -11.10 24.49 -8.87
C GLY A 82 -11.41 24.95 -7.43
N ASP A 83 -12.70 24.98 -7.08
CA ASP A 83 -13.16 25.29 -5.72
C ASP A 83 -13.44 24.04 -4.88
N ALA A 84 -13.45 22.84 -5.50
CA ALA A 84 -13.68 21.56 -4.85
C ALA A 84 -12.37 20.91 -4.38
N TRP A 85 -12.51 19.95 -3.47
CA TRP A 85 -11.40 19.16 -2.94
C TRP A 85 -11.66 17.68 -3.16
N LEU A 86 -10.69 17.02 -3.82
CA LEU A 86 -10.68 15.58 -4.05
C LEU A 86 -9.75 14.93 -3.03
N GLY A 87 -10.27 14.00 -2.22
CA GLY A 87 -9.52 13.20 -1.27
C GLY A 87 -9.15 11.83 -1.81
N ASP A 88 -7.95 11.34 -1.45
CA ASP A 88 -7.46 10.03 -1.85
C ASP A 88 -6.76 9.28 -0.71
N ASP A 89 -6.81 7.95 -0.75
CA ASP A 89 -5.94 7.08 0.02
C ASP A 89 -4.85 6.49 -0.88
N THR A 90 -3.70 7.13 -0.86
CA THR A 90 -2.55 6.80 -1.71
C THR A 90 -1.71 5.62 -1.19
N LEU A 91 -2.08 4.97 -0.08
CA LEU A 91 -1.22 3.96 0.55
C LEU A 91 -1.03 2.72 -0.32
N GLY A 92 -2.09 2.24 -0.97
CA GLY A 92 -1.99 1.10 -1.87
C GLY A 92 -1.05 1.36 -3.05
N MET A 93 -1.21 2.53 -3.69
CA MET A 93 -0.31 2.98 -4.75
C MET A 93 1.13 3.12 -4.28
N ALA A 94 1.35 3.66 -3.07
CA ALA A 94 2.68 3.79 -2.50
C ALA A 94 3.37 2.44 -2.27
N ILE A 95 2.64 1.44 -1.80
CA ILE A 95 3.16 0.08 -1.64
C ILE A 95 3.52 -0.53 -3.01
N VAL A 96 2.65 -0.38 -3.99
CA VAL A 96 2.91 -0.85 -5.35
C VAL A 96 4.11 -0.14 -5.97
N GLU A 97 4.23 1.16 -5.79
CA GLU A 97 5.36 1.96 -6.26
C GLU A 97 6.67 1.50 -5.62
N LEU A 98 6.67 1.29 -4.30
CA LEU A 98 7.81 0.74 -3.57
C LEU A 98 8.25 -0.60 -4.15
N LEU A 99 7.31 -1.50 -4.35
CA LEU A 99 7.58 -2.83 -4.91
C LEU A 99 8.05 -2.78 -6.37
N SER A 100 7.61 -1.81 -7.15
CA SER A 100 7.94 -1.68 -8.58
C SER A 100 9.32 -1.07 -8.83
N ASN A 101 9.83 -0.26 -7.90
CA ASN A 101 11.10 0.46 -8.07
C ASN A 101 12.34 -0.35 -7.71
N GLU A 102 12.23 -1.49 -7.06
CA GLU A 102 13.35 -2.38 -6.75
C GLU A 102 13.74 -3.23 -7.97
N GLN A 103 14.61 -2.69 -8.79
CA GLN A 103 15.00 -3.31 -10.08
C GLN A 103 15.65 -4.69 -9.94
N ALA A 104 16.45 -4.92 -8.90
CA ALA A 104 17.17 -6.17 -8.71
C ALA A 104 16.30 -7.32 -8.22
N PHE A 105 15.26 -7.01 -7.44
CA PHE A 105 14.38 -8.00 -6.81
C PHE A 105 13.23 -8.45 -7.71
N PHE A 106 12.72 -7.53 -8.52
CA PHE A 106 11.54 -7.76 -9.37
C PHE A 106 11.86 -8.06 -10.83
N GLN A 107 13.12 -8.28 -11.23
CA GLN A 107 13.43 -8.63 -12.60
C GLN A 107 12.62 -9.85 -13.09
N PRO A 108 12.52 -10.96 -12.34
CA PRO A 108 11.67 -12.09 -12.71
C PRO A 108 10.17 -11.71 -12.75
N PHE A 109 9.74 -10.79 -11.87
CA PHE A 109 8.38 -10.25 -11.84
C PHE A 109 8.09 -9.31 -13.00
N ARG A 110 9.03 -8.40 -13.33
CA ARG A 110 8.91 -7.52 -14.49
C ARG A 110 8.86 -8.33 -15.77
N ASP A 111 9.67 -9.35 -15.91
CA ASP A 111 9.68 -10.23 -17.07
C ASP A 111 8.38 -11.04 -17.19
N ALA A 112 7.76 -11.41 -16.07
CA ALA A 112 6.45 -12.04 -16.07
C ALA A 112 5.32 -11.04 -16.38
N LEU A 113 5.42 -9.79 -15.91
CA LEU A 113 4.44 -8.73 -16.17
C LEU A 113 4.52 -8.20 -17.59
N VAL A 114 5.74 -7.96 -18.10
CA VAL A 114 5.95 -7.55 -19.51
C VAL A 114 5.47 -8.63 -20.46
N ARG A 115 5.67 -9.91 -20.12
CA ARG A 115 5.12 -11.03 -20.89
C ARG A 115 3.59 -11.07 -20.87
N HIS A 116 2.95 -10.61 -19.80
CA HIS A 116 1.48 -10.55 -19.71
C HIS A 116 0.89 -9.41 -20.57
N GLU A 117 1.57 -8.27 -20.69
CA GLU A 117 1.15 -7.18 -21.59
C GLU A 117 1.32 -7.53 -23.09
N VAL A 118 2.29 -8.37 -23.41
CA VAL A 118 2.53 -8.87 -24.78
C VAL A 118 1.57 -10.01 -25.14
N SER A 119 0.88 -10.62 -24.16
CA SER A 119 0.22 -11.93 -24.31
C SER A 119 -1.22 -11.92 -24.82
N SER A 120 -1.68 -10.89 -25.52
CA SER A 120 -2.87 -11.06 -26.37
C SER A 120 -2.64 -12.05 -27.55
N GLY A 121 -1.41 -12.61 -27.66
CA GLY A 121 -1.00 -13.58 -28.67
C GLY A 121 -0.16 -14.75 -28.15
N MET A 122 -0.08 -14.96 -26.83
CA MET A 122 0.78 -16.03 -26.24
C MET A 122 0.26 -17.45 -26.46
N ASP A 123 1.19 -18.35 -26.82
CA ASP A 123 0.98 -19.78 -26.94
C ASP A 123 0.67 -20.44 -25.58
N LEU A 124 -0.09 -21.54 -25.60
CA LEU A 124 -0.50 -22.30 -24.41
C LEU A 124 0.67 -22.73 -23.50
N GLN A 125 1.88 -22.92 -24.05
CA GLN A 125 3.07 -23.30 -23.29
C GLN A 125 3.61 -22.19 -22.43
N GLU A 126 3.49 -20.92 -22.84
CA GLU A 126 3.89 -19.76 -22.04
C GLU A 126 2.88 -19.47 -20.92
N LYS A 127 1.57 -19.71 -21.14
CA LYS A 127 0.56 -19.69 -20.06
C LYS A 127 0.88 -20.69 -18.95
N ILE A 128 1.33 -21.88 -19.30
CA ILE A 128 1.70 -22.94 -18.33
C ILE A 128 2.94 -22.55 -17.53
N LEU A 129 3.87 -21.74 -18.09
CA LEU A 129 5.06 -21.24 -17.37
C LEU A 129 4.71 -20.13 -16.38
N VAL A 130 3.74 -19.28 -16.68
CA VAL A 130 3.20 -18.28 -15.74
C VAL A 130 2.39 -18.95 -14.62
N GLU A 131 1.67 -20.05 -14.93
CA GLU A 131 0.97 -20.86 -13.92
C GLU A 131 1.91 -21.69 -13.04
N LYS A 132 3.14 -21.95 -13.50
CA LYS A 132 4.14 -22.74 -12.75
C LYS A 132 4.96 -21.93 -11.75
N ASN A 133 4.86 -20.60 -11.74
CA ASN A 133 5.54 -19.79 -10.74
C ASN A 133 4.51 -19.26 -9.72
N PRO A 134 4.25 -20.00 -8.63
CA PRO A 134 3.19 -19.70 -7.68
C PRO A 134 3.60 -18.59 -6.72
N TRP A 135 3.59 -17.36 -7.17
CA TRP A 135 3.75 -16.23 -6.28
C TRP A 135 2.38 -15.67 -5.85
N GLY A 136 2.32 -15.15 -4.65
CA GLY A 136 1.13 -14.52 -4.12
C GLY A 136 1.45 -13.37 -3.20
N VAL A 137 0.48 -12.48 -3.02
CA VAL A 137 0.52 -11.36 -2.08
C VAL A 137 -0.39 -11.69 -0.92
N LEU A 138 0.16 -11.78 0.28
CA LEU A 138 -0.61 -11.97 1.50
C LEU A 138 -0.71 -10.66 2.28
N CYS A 139 -1.91 -10.13 2.42
CA CYS A 139 -2.21 -8.97 3.25
C CYS A 139 -2.69 -9.44 4.62
N THR A 140 -2.17 -8.84 5.69
CA THR A 140 -2.52 -9.18 7.07
C THR A 140 -2.92 -7.94 7.85
N GLY A 141 -3.90 -8.08 8.72
CA GLY A 141 -4.34 -7.04 9.65
C GLY A 141 -5.44 -6.12 9.11
N LEU A 142 -5.22 -5.42 8.03
CA LEU A 142 -6.18 -4.47 7.46
C LEU A 142 -6.86 -5.05 6.22
N ASP A 143 -8.12 -5.43 6.32
CA ASP A 143 -8.88 -6.04 5.23
C ASP A 143 -8.96 -5.14 3.98
N TRP A 144 -9.08 -3.84 4.19
CA TRP A 144 -9.11 -2.86 3.09
C TRP A 144 -7.79 -2.75 2.31
N MET A 145 -6.65 -3.15 2.90
CA MET A 145 -5.36 -3.08 2.22
C MET A 145 -5.33 -3.93 0.94
N ALA A 146 -5.88 -5.13 0.99
CA ALA A 146 -5.97 -5.99 -0.18
C ALA A 146 -6.78 -5.32 -1.32
N HIS A 147 -7.81 -4.57 -0.98
CA HIS A 147 -8.60 -3.81 -1.96
C HIS A 147 -7.80 -2.65 -2.55
N LEU A 148 -7.03 -1.91 -1.74
CA LEU A 148 -6.16 -0.85 -2.26
C LEU A 148 -5.09 -1.37 -3.21
N ILE A 149 -4.47 -2.51 -2.91
CA ILE A 149 -3.50 -3.14 -3.81
C ILE A 149 -4.18 -3.58 -5.11
N ARG A 150 -5.39 -4.12 -5.06
CA ARG A 150 -6.16 -4.46 -6.28
C ARG A 150 -6.48 -3.25 -7.13
N LEU A 151 -6.85 -2.13 -6.52
CA LEU A 151 -7.10 -0.89 -7.27
C LEU A 151 -5.82 -0.36 -7.95
N ALA A 152 -4.70 -0.45 -7.23
CA ALA A 152 -3.42 -0.02 -7.75
C ALA A 152 -2.85 -0.98 -8.81
N ARG A 153 -3.13 -2.29 -8.69
CA ARG A 153 -2.66 -3.36 -9.57
C ARG A 153 -3.79 -4.37 -9.84
N PRO A 154 -4.73 -4.05 -10.74
CA PRO A 154 -5.83 -4.94 -11.09
C PRO A 154 -5.36 -6.30 -11.64
N ASP A 155 -4.23 -6.34 -12.32
CA ASP A 155 -3.58 -7.54 -12.84
C ASP A 155 -3.12 -8.52 -11.73
N TRP A 156 -2.97 -8.06 -10.50
CA TRP A 156 -2.66 -8.90 -9.34
C TRP A 156 -3.88 -9.51 -8.65
N SER A 157 -5.09 -9.16 -9.08
CA SER A 157 -6.33 -9.50 -8.36
C SER A 157 -6.50 -10.99 -8.04
N SER A 158 -6.06 -11.88 -8.94
CA SER A 158 -6.12 -13.33 -8.72
C SER A 158 -5.08 -13.88 -7.74
N ARG A 159 -4.15 -13.04 -7.29
CA ARG A 159 -2.98 -13.41 -6.47
C ARG A 159 -2.95 -12.73 -5.11
N ILE A 160 -4.00 -11.99 -4.75
CA ILE A 160 -4.11 -11.29 -3.48
C ILE A 160 -4.97 -12.10 -2.53
N TYR A 161 -4.46 -12.31 -1.33
CA TYR A 161 -5.07 -13.09 -0.27
C TYR A 161 -5.09 -12.28 1.03
N LEU A 162 -6.09 -12.56 1.86
CA LEU A 162 -6.17 -12.06 3.24
C LEU A 162 -5.80 -13.18 4.20
N TRP A 163 -5.10 -12.83 5.27
CA TRP A 163 -4.85 -13.77 6.35
C TRP A 163 -6.06 -13.83 7.28
N ASP A 164 -6.71 -14.99 7.37
CA ASP A 164 -7.73 -15.21 8.37
C ASP A 164 -7.10 -15.71 9.68
N ALA A 165 -7.17 -14.87 10.71
CA ALA A 165 -6.63 -15.20 12.03
C ALA A 165 -7.39 -16.31 12.76
N LYS A 166 -8.64 -16.62 12.35
CA LYS A 166 -9.47 -17.66 13.00
C LYS A 166 -9.16 -19.05 12.48
N SER A 167 -9.05 -19.18 11.17
CA SER A 167 -8.69 -20.47 10.53
C SER A 167 -7.18 -20.66 10.45
N GLU A 168 -6.39 -19.62 10.66
CA GLU A 168 -4.93 -19.57 10.40
C GLU A 168 -4.61 -19.94 8.95
N GLU A 169 -5.49 -19.56 8.01
CA GLU A 169 -5.37 -19.86 6.58
C GLU A 169 -5.51 -18.58 5.73
N PRO A 170 -4.87 -18.55 4.56
CA PRO A 170 -5.05 -17.46 3.61
C PRO A 170 -6.38 -17.60 2.85
N LEU A 171 -7.19 -16.55 2.85
CA LEU A 171 -8.43 -16.47 2.09
C LEU A 171 -8.21 -15.65 0.81
N ARG A 172 -8.67 -16.18 -0.32
CA ARG A 172 -8.62 -15.45 -1.59
C ARG A 172 -9.62 -14.28 -1.57
N VAL A 173 -9.18 -13.11 -1.99
CA VAL A 173 -10.06 -11.94 -2.13
C VAL A 173 -10.91 -12.12 -3.39
N SER A 174 -12.22 -12.39 -3.24
CA SER A 174 -13.15 -12.50 -4.36
C SER A 174 -13.48 -11.14 -4.95
N SER A 175 -13.83 -11.10 -6.25
CA SER A 175 -14.26 -9.88 -6.95
C SER A 175 -15.57 -9.31 -6.37
N ASP A 176 -16.43 -10.18 -5.84
CA ASP A 176 -17.80 -9.85 -5.49
C ASP A 176 -17.98 -9.31 -4.05
N GLN A 177 -16.96 -9.42 -3.19
CA GLN A 177 -16.95 -8.79 -1.86
C GLN A 177 -16.69 -7.28 -1.91
N ALA A 178 -16.78 -6.66 -3.08
CA ALA A 178 -16.58 -5.22 -3.30
C ALA A 178 -17.82 -4.37 -2.98
N GLU A 179 -18.91 -4.97 -2.47
CA GLU A 179 -20.04 -4.18 -2.02
C GLU A 179 -19.70 -3.47 -0.71
N VAL A 180 -19.80 -2.16 -0.79
CA VAL A 180 -19.60 -1.16 0.24
C VAL A 180 -20.31 -1.59 1.52
N SER A 181 -19.53 -2.03 2.53
CA SER A 181 -20.01 -1.96 3.91
C SER A 181 -19.97 -0.48 4.34
N GLY A 182 -20.95 0.27 3.86
CA GLY A 182 -21.27 1.56 4.42
C GLY A 182 -21.57 1.39 5.90
N HIS A 183 -20.90 2.17 6.71
CA HIS A 183 -21.14 2.44 8.11
C HIS A 183 -22.35 1.75 8.75
N GLU A 184 -22.17 0.52 9.20
CA GLU A 184 -22.89 -0.02 10.36
C GLU A 184 -21.90 -0.88 11.15
N ALA A 185 -21.32 -0.25 12.15
CA ALA A 185 -20.68 -0.97 13.23
C ALA A 185 -21.70 -1.87 13.93
N ASN A 186 -21.36 -3.16 14.07
CA ASN A 186 -22.10 -4.19 14.79
C ASN A 186 -23.20 -4.95 14.02
N GLN A 187 -22.77 -5.90 13.17
CA GLN A 187 -23.40 -7.23 13.18
C GLN A 187 -22.41 -8.28 12.62
N PRO A 188 -22.23 -9.45 13.26
CA PRO A 188 -21.48 -10.55 12.71
C PRO A 188 -22.37 -11.26 11.68
N GLY A 189 -22.35 -10.76 10.44
CA GLY A 189 -23.00 -11.39 9.32
C GLY A 189 -22.11 -12.49 8.75
N GLY A 190 -22.43 -13.74 9.03
CA GLY A 190 -21.84 -14.90 8.39
C GLY A 190 -22.18 -14.94 6.91
N GLY A 191 -21.32 -14.38 6.06
CA GLY A 191 -21.29 -14.64 4.64
C GLY A 191 -20.52 -15.94 4.41
N SER A 192 -21.23 -17.03 4.10
CA SER A 192 -20.63 -18.28 3.67
C SER A 192 -19.98 -18.06 2.29
N ALA A 193 -18.68 -17.83 2.26
CA ALA A 193 -17.90 -17.98 1.04
C ALA A 193 -17.98 -19.47 0.66
N SER A 194 -18.61 -19.80 -0.46
CA SER A 194 -18.53 -21.13 -1.04
C SER A 194 -17.07 -21.36 -1.45
N PRO A 195 -16.43 -22.41 -0.96
CA PRO A 195 -15.11 -22.75 -1.43
C PRO A 195 -15.24 -23.29 -2.86
N ASP A 196 -14.67 -22.55 -3.82
CA ASP A 196 -14.40 -23.14 -5.13
C ASP A 196 -13.45 -24.31 -4.95
N ALA A 197 -13.99 -25.51 -5.13
CA ALA A 197 -13.41 -26.79 -4.74
C ALA A 197 -12.38 -27.32 -5.75
N ASP A 198 -11.50 -26.46 -6.29
CA ASP A 198 -10.45 -26.93 -7.22
C ASP A 198 -9.08 -26.27 -7.07
N SER A 199 -8.59 -26.13 -5.85
CA SER A 199 -7.17 -25.82 -5.67
C SER A 199 -6.59 -26.47 -4.42
N THR A 200 -6.13 -27.70 -4.56
CA THR A 200 -5.47 -28.49 -3.52
C THR A 200 -4.03 -28.07 -3.21
N LYS A 201 -3.59 -26.90 -3.64
CA LYS A 201 -2.28 -26.34 -3.26
C LYS A 201 -2.45 -24.88 -2.88
N CYS A 202 -2.19 -24.59 -1.60
CA CYS A 202 -2.00 -23.23 -1.13
C CYS A 202 -0.89 -22.58 -1.97
N PRO A 203 -1.09 -21.38 -2.56
CA PRO A 203 -0.03 -20.72 -3.29
C PRO A 203 1.12 -20.39 -2.36
N CYS A 204 2.34 -20.44 -2.89
CA CYS A 204 3.50 -19.98 -2.16
C CYS A 204 3.47 -18.44 -2.13
N PHE A 205 3.46 -17.85 -0.95
CA PHE A 205 3.49 -16.40 -0.82
C PHE A 205 4.92 -15.89 -0.80
N THR A 206 5.20 -14.91 -1.64
CA THR A 206 6.51 -14.25 -1.73
C THR A 206 6.46 -12.80 -1.26
N ILE A 207 5.27 -12.19 -1.28
CA ILE A 207 5.07 -10.81 -0.83
C ILE A 207 4.10 -10.80 0.36
N PHE A 208 4.55 -10.21 1.45
CA PHE A 208 3.77 -10.05 2.68
C PHE A 208 3.56 -8.57 2.97
N ILE A 209 2.31 -8.13 3.04
CA ILE A 209 1.94 -6.77 3.42
C ILE A 209 1.36 -6.84 4.82
N ILE A 210 2.11 -6.35 5.81
CA ILE A 210 1.87 -6.60 7.22
C ILE A 210 1.57 -5.30 7.95
N ASP A 211 0.47 -5.27 8.65
CA ASP A 211 0.05 -4.16 9.49
C ASP A 211 0.32 -4.42 10.98
N SER A 212 0.34 -3.37 11.78
CA SER A 212 0.53 -3.46 13.24
C SER A 212 -0.59 -4.23 13.94
N THR A 213 -1.79 -4.28 13.36
CA THR A 213 -2.94 -5.01 13.87
C THR A 213 -2.93 -6.48 13.49
N SER A 214 -1.98 -6.91 12.65
CA SER A 214 -1.83 -8.31 12.25
C SER A 214 -1.62 -9.20 13.46
N PRO A 215 -2.30 -10.35 13.53
CA PRO A 215 -2.12 -11.29 14.62
C PRO A 215 -0.67 -11.78 14.65
N PRO A 216 -0.13 -12.10 15.86
CA PRO A 216 1.22 -12.61 15.97
C PRO A 216 1.39 -13.92 15.20
N ILE A 217 2.56 -14.12 14.61
CA ILE A 217 2.91 -15.35 13.90
C ILE A 217 4.23 -15.94 14.40
N THR A 218 4.34 -17.25 14.38
CA THR A 218 5.60 -17.95 14.66
C THR A 218 6.35 -18.26 13.36
N ALA A 219 7.68 -18.40 13.42
CA ALA A 219 8.48 -18.78 12.26
C ALA A 219 8.04 -20.14 11.68
N LYS A 220 7.56 -21.07 12.51
CA LYS A 220 7.04 -22.37 12.07
C LYS A 220 5.74 -22.23 11.24
N GLN A 221 4.82 -21.39 11.68
CA GLN A 221 3.58 -21.09 10.93
C GLN A 221 3.91 -20.39 9.63
N LEU A 222 4.77 -19.36 9.69
CA LEU A 222 5.20 -18.62 8.51
C LEU A 222 5.90 -19.53 7.50
N GLY A 223 6.77 -20.45 7.95
CA GLY A 223 7.45 -21.41 7.08
C GLY A 223 6.52 -22.39 6.35
N LYS A 224 5.30 -22.61 6.85
CA LYS A 224 4.29 -23.40 6.13
C LYS A 224 3.62 -22.62 5.00
N ILE A 225 3.57 -21.30 5.14
CA ILE A 225 2.92 -20.39 4.18
C ILE A 225 3.88 -20.01 3.06
N VAL A 226 5.16 -19.87 3.43
CA VAL A 226 6.23 -19.57 2.48
C VAL A 226 6.64 -20.87 1.78
N GLY A 227 6.46 -20.91 0.49
CA GLY A 227 6.84 -22.11 -0.28
C GLY A 227 8.31 -22.09 -0.69
N GLY A 228 9.10 -22.97 -0.10
CA GLY A 228 10.39 -23.36 -0.65
C GLY A 228 11.55 -22.36 -0.47
N GLU A 229 12.52 -22.43 -1.38
CA GLU A 229 13.79 -21.69 -1.37
C GLU A 229 13.67 -20.26 -1.95
N ASP A 230 12.43 -19.77 -2.16
CA ASP A 230 12.17 -18.52 -2.84
C ASP A 230 12.49 -17.29 -1.99
N GLU A 231 12.70 -16.18 -2.68
CA GLU A 231 12.93 -14.89 -2.05
C GLU A 231 11.64 -14.38 -1.36
N ILE A 232 11.76 -13.83 -0.16
CA ILE A 232 10.65 -13.19 0.55
C ILE A 232 10.82 -11.68 0.54
N THR A 233 9.73 -10.99 0.22
CA THR A 233 9.60 -9.55 0.41
C THR A 233 8.52 -9.28 1.46
N ALA A 234 8.89 -8.63 2.54
CA ALA A 234 7.94 -8.19 3.56
C ALA A 234 7.81 -6.66 3.54
N VAL A 235 6.59 -6.16 3.41
CA VAL A 235 6.27 -4.74 3.47
C VAL A 235 5.54 -4.46 4.77
N PHE A 236 6.11 -3.64 5.65
CA PHE A 236 5.49 -3.25 6.90
C PHE A 236 4.80 -1.90 6.74
N VAL A 237 3.49 -1.90 6.68
CA VAL A 237 2.68 -0.66 6.67
C VAL A 237 2.86 0.09 7.99
N HIS A 238 2.86 -0.67 9.08
CA HIS A 238 3.24 -0.23 10.41
C HIS A 238 4.21 -1.27 11.00
N HIS A 239 4.96 -0.88 12.04
CA HIS A 239 5.88 -1.82 12.68
C HIS A 239 5.15 -2.97 13.36
N ASN A 240 5.48 -4.21 13.00
CA ASN A 240 4.99 -5.42 13.64
C ASN A 240 6.16 -6.34 14.01
N ALA A 241 6.60 -6.26 15.25
CA ALA A 241 7.78 -6.97 15.74
C ALA A 241 7.64 -8.50 15.68
N SER A 242 6.43 -9.04 15.84
CA SER A 242 6.17 -10.48 15.76
C SER A 242 6.48 -11.03 14.38
N TRP A 243 5.94 -10.41 13.35
CA TRP A 243 6.20 -10.80 11.97
C TRP A 243 7.64 -10.58 11.57
N GLU A 244 8.25 -9.46 11.93
CA GLU A 244 9.66 -9.18 11.66
C GLU A 244 10.56 -10.26 12.26
N SER A 245 10.33 -10.63 13.53
CA SER A 245 11.08 -11.69 14.20
C SER A 245 10.87 -13.06 13.55
N ALA A 246 9.66 -13.38 13.10
CA ALA A 246 9.37 -14.63 12.40
C ALA A 246 10.08 -14.70 11.05
N ILE A 247 10.01 -13.62 10.25
CA ILE A 247 10.68 -13.52 8.94
C ILE A 247 12.20 -13.62 9.10
N GLN A 248 12.79 -12.98 10.10
CA GLN A 248 14.23 -13.05 10.35
C GLN A 248 14.72 -14.45 10.65
N LYS A 249 13.89 -15.29 11.28
CA LYS A 249 14.21 -16.69 11.65
C LYS A 249 13.99 -17.69 10.52
N LEU A 250 13.33 -17.29 9.42
CA LEU A 250 13.17 -18.19 8.28
C LEU A 250 14.52 -18.43 7.60
N ASP A 251 14.72 -19.70 7.21
CA ASP A 251 15.84 -20.10 6.36
C ASP A 251 15.40 -19.97 4.90
N VAL A 252 15.58 -18.78 4.34
CA VAL A 252 15.28 -18.46 2.94
C VAL A 252 16.48 -17.78 2.33
N SER A 253 16.69 -17.98 1.03
CA SER A 253 17.88 -17.53 0.30
C SER A 253 18.05 -16.02 0.34
N ARG A 254 16.95 -15.27 0.28
CA ARG A 254 16.94 -13.80 0.37
C ARG A 254 15.72 -13.31 1.12
N LYS A 255 15.94 -12.30 1.97
CA LYS A 255 14.89 -11.60 2.70
C LYS A 255 15.01 -10.12 2.44
N HIS A 256 13.92 -9.51 1.99
CA HIS A 256 13.85 -8.08 1.82
C HIS A 256 12.74 -7.53 2.72
N ILE A 257 13.06 -6.56 3.58
CA ILE A 257 12.13 -6.03 4.58
C ILE A 257 12.07 -4.52 4.40
N TYR A 258 10.91 -4.03 3.95
CA TYR A 258 10.63 -2.60 3.91
C TYR A 258 9.98 -2.15 5.20
N ARG A 259 10.38 -1.00 5.70
CA ARG A 259 9.88 -0.39 6.93
C ARG A 259 9.21 0.94 6.67
N SER A 260 8.79 1.58 7.75
CA SER A 260 8.07 2.86 7.72
C SER A 260 8.76 3.95 6.89
N PHE A 261 10.10 3.98 6.87
CA PHE A 261 10.87 4.95 6.08
C PHE A 261 10.77 4.68 4.58
N ASP A 262 10.85 3.43 4.17
CA ASP A 262 10.72 3.04 2.76
C ASP A 262 9.32 3.39 2.25
N ILE A 263 8.30 3.10 3.06
CA ILE A 263 6.91 3.44 2.76
C ILE A 263 6.72 4.97 2.75
N ALA A 264 7.42 5.71 3.61
CA ALA A 264 7.36 7.16 3.63
C ALA A 264 7.90 7.79 2.32
N ALA A 265 9.01 7.27 1.79
CA ALA A 265 9.54 7.70 0.50
C ALA A 265 8.55 7.42 -0.66
N ALA A 266 8.00 6.21 -0.70
CA ALA A 266 7.00 5.83 -1.70
C ALA A 266 5.72 6.68 -1.61
N LYS A 267 5.23 6.92 -0.39
CA LYS A 267 4.10 7.84 -0.16
C LYS A 267 4.43 9.27 -0.62
N ALA A 268 5.65 9.74 -0.38
CA ALA A 268 6.06 11.05 -0.85
C ALA A 268 5.98 11.14 -2.38
N ALA A 269 6.49 10.14 -3.10
CA ALA A 269 6.42 10.09 -4.56
C ALA A 269 4.98 10.13 -5.07
N VAL A 270 4.13 9.24 -4.57
CA VAL A 270 2.73 9.12 -5.02
C VAL A 270 1.92 10.36 -4.64
N ASN A 271 2.11 10.92 -3.45
CA ASN A 271 1.43 12.15 -3.03
C ASN A 271 1.84 13.33 -3.91
N PHE A 272 3.13 13.44 -4.23
CA PHE A 272 3.62 14.49 -5.12
C PHE A 272 2.98 14.38 -6.51
N GLN A 273 2.93 13.18 -7.07
CA GLN A 273 2.28 12.93 -8.35
C GLN A 273 0.77 13.26 -8.29
N PHE A 274 0.10 12.90 -7.20
CA PHE A 274 -1.32 13.21 -7.01
C PHE A 274 -1.60 14.72 -7.02
N TRP A 275 -0.73 15.53 -6.41
CA TRP A 275 -0.90 16.99 -6.36
C TRP A 275 -0.51 17.70 -7.65
N THR A 276 0.54 17.23 -8.32
CA THR A 276 1.19 17.97 -9.43
C THR A 276 0.93 17.35 -10.80
N GLY A 277 0.51 16.08 -10.83
CA GLY A 277 0.47 15.29 -12.07
C GLY A 277 1.83 14.83 -12.58
N GLN A 278 2.93 15.21 -11.91
CA GLN A 278 4.30 14.85 -12.29
C GLN A 278 4.81 13.73 -11.39
N ALA A 279 5.27 12.63 -11.98
CA ALA A 279 5.93 11.56 -11.24
C ALA A 279 7.38 11.95 -10.95
N PRO A 280 7.79 12.10 -9.68
CA PRO A 280 9.17 12.33 -9.34
C PRO A 280 9.99 11.05 -9.47
N GLU A 281 11.31 11.19 -9.64
CA GLU A 281 12.21 10.05 -9.60
C GLU A 281 12.29 9.49 -8.16
N PHE A 282 11.90 8.23 -7.98
CA PHE A 282 11.86 7.59 -6.65
C PHE A 282 13.23 7.57 -5.97
N ALA A 283 14.30 7.33 -6.72
CA ALA A 283 15.66 7.33 -6.20
C ALA A 283 16.03 8.69 -5.56
N SER A 284 15.69 9.79 -6.21
CA SER A 284 15.90 11.15 -5.67
C SER A 284 15.19 11.40 -4.34
N ILE A 285 13.97 10.88 -4.19
CA ILE A 285 13.23 11.00 -2.92
C ILE A 285 13.91 10.16 -1.84
N ARG A 286 14.35 8.95 -2.18
CA ARG A 286 15.03 8.06 -1.26
C ARG A 286 16.35 8.65 -0.78
N ASP A 287 17.17 9.18 -1.69
CA ASP A 287 18.42 9.88 -1.35
C ASP A 287 18.16 11.08 -0.41
N SER A 288 17.10 11.83 -0.67
CA SER A 288 16.69 12.94 0.21
C SER A 288 16.24 12.46 1.59
N LEU A 289 15.60 11.31 1.69
CA LEU A 289 15.21 10.71 2.95
C LEU A 289 16.43 10.23 3.74
N ASP A 290 17.39 9.60 3.07
CA ASP A 290 18.63 9.15 3.67
C ASP A 290 19.45 10.35 4.19
N GLU A 291 19.52 11.44 3.44
CA GLU A 291 20.11 12.70 3.89
C GLU A 291 19.42 13.24 5.16
N TYR A 292 18.08 13.25 5.15
CA TYR A 292 17.30 13.71 6.33
C TYR A 292 17.56 12.87 7.58
N CYS A 293 17.76 11.57 7.43
CA CYS A 293 18.00 10.66 8.55
C CYS A 293 19.43 10.73 9.12
N GLN A 294 20.36 11.39 8.40
CA GLN A 294 21.73 11.60 8.87
C GLN A 294 21.88 12.83 9.77
N TRP A 295 20.88 13.71 9.85
CA TRP A 295 20.80 14.88 10.73
C TRP A 295 20.04 14.54 12.04
#